data_c5aac284609f1513cf485b01d9f388fa
#
_entry.id   c5aac284609f1513cf485b01d9f388fa
#
_cell.length_a   1.000
_cell.length_b   1.000
_cell.length_c   1.000
_cell.angle_alpha   90.00
_cell.angle_beta   90.00
_cell.angle_gamma   90.00
#
_symmetry.space_group_name_H-M   'P 1'
#
loop_
_entity.id
_entity.type
_entity.pdbx_description
1 polymer ?
#
loop_
_entity_poly.entity_id
_entity_poly.type
_entity_poly.pdbx_seq_one_letter_code
_entity_poly.pdbx_strand_id
1 'polypeptide(L)'
;MSERDSPDSPWIQAGRLTFLALYAVTVLAALAWAFSNVRQIDPQNRAMVLHFGALDRLQNAGLLLAWPQPFEQVVLLPAADRVIERRVENLLRSEAAVQADRVASFATPLSDTLAGSGYLLTGDAGIVQLDVRVFYKVTEPYAFVLQGEHVLPALDRLVTRSAVALTAARDLDTILVARPELIGADNGAAERRERLRGDLVQGINQRLAQLTASGLGLGIEVTRVDVQSSLPGPAVNAFNAVLTASQQADKAVANARTDAEKLTQTANQEADRQVQVAHAQASERLASAQAQTATVASLAQVNDPGLLLRLYRERLPKILGQAGSVTTVDPKDDSRLIIQGAEQ
;
A
#
# COMPACT_ATOMS: atom_id res chain seq x y z
N MET A 1 100.35 -34.61 25.07
CA MET A 1 99.28 -35.25 25.83
C MET A 1 97.97 -35.03 24.98
N SER A 2 97.65 -36.05 24.16
CA SER A 2 96.43 -36.00 23.39
C SER A 2 95.31 -36.69 24.13
N GLU A 3 94.33 -35.88 24.48
CA GLU A 3 93.11 -36.37 25.10
C GLU A 3 92.30 -37.10 24.02
N ARG A 4 92.20 -38.47 24.24
CA ARG A 4 91.40 -39.28 23.34
C ARG A 4 89.93 -39.09 23.74
N ASP A 5 89.21 -38.42 22.83
CA ASP A 5 87.73 -38.45 22.86
C ASP A 5 87.29 -39.93 22.76
N SER A 6 86.80 -40.47 23.88
CA SER A 6 86.16 -41.79 23.90
C SER A 6 84.87 -41.64 23.07
N PRO A 7 84.56 -42.52 22.10
CA PRO A 7 83.31 -42.46 21.39
C PRO A 7 82.18 -42.70 22.36
N ASP A 8 81.29 -41.68 22.48
CA ASP A 8 80.06 -41.78 23.31
C ASP A 8 79.34 -43.09 22.95
N SER A 9 78.95 -43.84 23.98
CA SER A 9 78.21 -45.07 23.85
C SER A 9 76.96 -44.87 22.96
N PRO A 10 76.59 -45.77 22.02
CA PRO A 10 75.46 -45.66 21.13
C PRO A 10 74.16 -45.28 21.85
N TRP A 11 74.00 -45.66 23.10
CA TRP A 11 72.87 -45.31 23.97
C TRP A 11 72.86 -43.89 24.40
N ILE A 12 74.02 -43.26 24.60
CA ILE A 12 74.12 -41.81 24.92
C ILE A 12 73.81 -40.97 23.68
N GLN A 13 74.26 -41.42 22.50
CA GLN A 13 73.90 -40.73 21.22
C GLN A 13 72.43 -40.87 20.91
N ALA A 14 71.81 -42.05 21.09
CA ALA A 14 70.37 -42.22 20.94
C ALA A 14 69.59 -41.36 21.94
N GLY A 15 70.05 -41.27 23.20
CA GLY A 15 69.44 -40.41 24.19
C GLY A 15 69.49 -38.91 23.85
N ARG A 16 70.64 -38.44 23.31
CA ARG A 16 70.77 -37.05 22.82
C ARG A 16 69.87 -36.76 21.61
N LEU A 17 69.79 -37.69 20.66
CA LEU A 17 68.89 -37.53 19.50
C LEU A 17 67.42 -37.52 19.93
N THR A 18 67.03 -38.42 20.82
CA THR A 18 65.66 -38.44 21.36
C THR A 18 65.31 -37.13 22.08
N PHE A 19 66.27 -36.63 22.91
CA PHE A 19 66.09 -35.36 23.62
C PHE A 19 65.99 -34.16 22.66
N LEU A 20 66.85 -34.10 21.62
CA LEU A 20 66.78 -33.10 20.60
C LEU A 20 65.47 -33.15 19.79
N ALA A 21 65.00 -34.36 19.44
CA ALA A 21 63.74 -34.55 18.76
C ALA A 21 62.57 -34.11 19.65
N LEU A 22 62.55 -34.48 20.93
CA LEU A 22 61.52 -34.05 21.91
C LEU A 22 61.53 -32.53 22.10
N TYR A 23 62.73 -31.93 22.21
CA TYR A 23 62.89 -30.48 22.32
C TYR A 23 62.36 -29.75 21.05
N ALA A 24 62.69 -30.25 19.88
CA ALA A 24 62.23 -29.71 18.61
C ALA A 24 60.69 -29.79 18.52
N VAL A 25 60.10 -30.91 18.89
CA VAL A 25 58.63 -31.09 18.94
C VAL A 25 58.00 -30.12 19.93
N THR A 26 58.60 -29.95 21.12
CA THR A 26 58.06 -29.01 22.14
C THR A 26 58.13 -27.56 21.65
N VAL A 27 59.22 -27.15 21.01
CA VAL A 27 59.35 -25.82 20.43
C VAL A 27 58.33 -25.58 19.30
N LEU A 28 58.15 -26.58 18.40
CA LEU A 28 57.14 -26.49 17.35
C LEU A 28 55.71 -26.42 17.92
N ALA A 29 55.44 -27.22 18.95
CA ALA A 29 54.13 -27.17 19.65
C ALA A 29 53.91 -25.82 20.32
N ALA A 30 54.93 -25.24 20.97
CA ALA A 30 54.85 -23.91 21.57
C ALA A 30 54.62 -22.83 20.54
N LEU A 31 55.30 -22.89 19.40
CA LEU A 31 55.09 -21.95 18.26
C LEU A 31 53.67 -22.12 17.70
N ALA A 32 53.23 -23.33 17.43
CA ALA A 32 51.87 -23.63 16.96
C ALA A 32 50.82 -23.11 17.93
N TRP A 33 51.01 -23.25 19.23
CA TRP A 33 50.16 -22.70 20.24
C TRP A 33 50.20 -21.18 20.25
N ALA A 34 51.37 -20.51 20.16
CA ALA A 34 51.51 -19.08 20.13
C ALA A 34 50.78 -18.42 18.97
N PHE A 35 50.79 -19.08 17.78
CA PHE A 35 50.11 -18.61 16.58
C PHE A 35 48.70 -19.18 16.39
N SER A 36 48.15 -19.91 17.33
CA SER A 36 46.85 -20.61 17.22
C SER A 36 45.64 -19.64 17.08
N ASN A 37 45.79 -18.39 17.55
CA ASN A 37 44.73 -17.41 17.57
C ASN A 37 44.92 -16.28 16.53
N VAL A 38 45.68 -16.54 15.48
CA VAL A 38 45.77 -15.66 14.30
C VAL A 38 44.60 -15.97 13.37
N ARG A 39 43.68 -14.99 13.19
CA ARG A 39 42.48 -15.18 12.38
C ARG A 39 42.31 -14.05 11.38
N GLN A 40 41.79 -14.36 10.21
CA GLN A 40 41.33 -13.38 9.25
C GLN A 40 39.85 -13.09 9.50
N ILE A 41 39.50 -11.80 9.62
CA ILE A 41 38.13 -11.34 9.81
C ILE A 41 37.60 -10.89 8.47
N ASP A 42 36.47 -11.47 8.05
CA ASP A 42 35.80 -11.10 6.81
C ASP A 42 35.24 -9.66 6.87
N PRO A 43 35.04 -8.98 5.72
CA PRO A 43 34.51 -7.62 5.67
C PRO A 43 33.11 -7.48 6.30
N GLN A 44 32.32 -8.55 6.32
CA GLN A 44 30.97 -8.56 6.88
C GLN A 44 30.94 -8.81 8.39
N ASN A 45 32.10 -9.03 9.02
CA ASN A 45 32.23 -9.35 10.44
C ASN A 45 33.23 -8.40 11.09
N ARG A 46 33.12 -8.31 12.40
CA ARG A 46 34.10 -7.69 13.30
C ARG A 46 34.42 -8.67 14.42
N ALA A 47 35.58 -8.56 15.02
CA ALA A 47 35.97 -9.37 16.14
C ALA A 47 36.01 -8.54 17.42
N MET A 48 35.46 -9.10 18.47
CA MET A 48 35.62 -8.63 19.82
C MET A 48 36.64 -9.54 20.52
N VAL A 49 37.71 -8.95 21.02
CA VAL A 49 38.74 -9.63 21.78
C VAL A 49 38.50 -9.42 23.25
N LEU A 50 38.33 -10.54 23.96
CA LEU A 50 38.14 -10.57 25.42
C LEU A 50 39.44 -11.05 26.06
N HIS A 51 40.02 -10.26 26.96
CA HIS A 51 41.17 -10.62 27.77
C HIS A 51 40.68 -11.08 29.14
N PHE A 52 40.83 -12.37 29.44
CA PHE A 52 40.27 -13.00 30.67
C PHE A 52 38.79 -12.68 30.91
N GLY A 53 37.98 -12.56 29.82
CA GLY A 53 36.54 -12.28 29.91
C GLY A 53 36.19 -10.77 29.91
N ALA A 54 37.17 -9.87 30.08
CA ALA A 54 36.94 -8.44 29.96
C ALA A 54 37.14 -7.98 28.52
N LEU A 55 36.36 -6.98 28.07
CA LEU A 55 36.53 -6.36 26.77
C LEU A 55 37.89 -5.66 26.70
N ASP A 56 38.75 -6.10 25.78
CA ASP A 56 40.04 -5.47 25.50
C ASP A 56 39.92 -4.52 24.29
N ARG A 57 39.58 -5.06 23.15
CA ARG A 57 39.48 -4.30 21.90
C ARG A 57 38.48 -4.84 20.93
N LEU A 58 37.97 -3.96 20.05
CA LEU A 58 37.17 -4.29 18.88
C LEU A 58 38.04 -4.12 17.64
N GLN A 59 38.03 -5.12 16.76
CA GLN A 59 38.77 -5.07 15.50
C GLN A 59 37.80 -5.31 14.33
N ASN A 60 37.88 -4.41 13.35
CA ASN A 60 37.15 -4.54 12.09
C ASN A 60 37.82 -5.57 11.19
N ALA A 61 37.30 -5.73 9.97
CA ALA A 61 37.84 -6.65 8.96
C ALA A 61 39.37 -6.51 8.77
N GLY A 62 40.02 -7.64 8.59
CA GLY A 62 41.47 -7.71 8.39
C GLY A 62 42.12 -8.83 9.18
N LEU A 63 43.45 -8.79 9.29
CA LEU A 63 44.22 -9.78 10.05
C LEU A 63 44.18 -9.43 11.55
N LEU A 64 43.65 -10.34 12.35
CA LEU A 64 43.63 -10.27 13.81
C LEU A 64 44.77 -11.12 14.36
N LEU A 65 45.63 -10.51 15.15
CA LEU A 65 46.61 -11.16 16.00
C LEU A 65 46.12 -11.06 17.44
N ALA A 66 45.73 -12.21 18.00
CA ALA A 66 45.32 -12.31 19.38
C ALA A 66 46.21 -13.33 20.13
N TRP A 67 46.36 -13.13 21.43
CA TRP A 67 47.08 -14.10 22.29
C TRP A 67 46.35 -15.43 22.28
N PRO A 68 47.10 -16.55 22.38
CA PRO A 68 46.47 -17.85 22.41
C PRO A 68 45.59 -18.04 23.65
N GLN A 69 44.58 -18.90 23.48
CA GLN A 69 43.74 -19.29 24.64
C GLN A 69 44.62 -19.95 25.72
N PRO A 70 44.38 -19.66 27.01
CA PRO A 70 43.18 -19.03 27.60
C PRO A 70 43.28 -17.50 27.78
N PHE A 71 44.34 -16.81 27.34
CA PHE A 71 44.60 -15.40 27.61
C PHE A 71 43.61 -14.49 26.88
N GLU A 72 43.42 -14.72 25.58
CA GLU A 72 42.45 -13.95 24.79
C GLU A 72 41.44 -14.87 24.09
N GLN A 73 40.19 -14.47 24.15
CA GLN A 73 39.08 -15.10 23.42
C GLN A 73 38.58 -14.16 22.35
N VAL A 74 38.49 -14.65 21.11
CA VAL A 74 37.97 -13.90 19.97
C VAL A 74 36.56 -14.33 19.69
N VAL A 75 35.63 -13.37 19.78
CA VAL A 75 34.20 -13.54 19.46
C VAL A 75 33.92 -12.80 18.15
N LEU A 76 33.49 -13.52 17.13
CA LEU A 76 33.10 -12.93 15.85
C LEU A 76 31.66 -12.40 15.94
N LEU A 77 31.47 -11.17 15.46
CA LEU A 77 30.22 -10.44 15.47
C LEU A 77 29.93 -9.89 14.07
N PRO A 78 28.68 -9.64 13.73
CA PRO A 78 28.33 -8.92 12.53
C PRO A 78 28.99 -7.52 12.52
N ALA A 79 29.40 -7.04 11.34
CA ALA A 79 29.91 -5.69 11.16
C ALA A 79 28.84 -4.66 11.62
N ALA A 80 29.26 -3.43 11.96
CA ALA A 80 28.36 -2.41 12.50
C ALA A 80 27.28 -1.98 11.51
N ASP A 81 27.57 -2.04 10.23
CA ASP A 81 26.72 -1.70 9.10
C ASP A 81 25.89 -2.89 8.58
N ARG A 82 26.23 -4.11 9.01
CA ARG A 82 25.53 -5.32 8.58
C ARG A 82 24.14 -5.38 9.21
N VAL A 83 23.12 -5.35 8.34
CA VAL A 83 21.72 -5.54 8.70
C VAL A 83 21.38 -7.03 8.68
N ILE A 84 20.78 -7.50 9.75
CA ILE A 84 20.37 -8.91 9.94
C ILE A 84 18.87 -8.97 9.88
N GLU A 85 18.34 -9.88 9.05
CA GLU A 85 16.91 -10.16 8.98
C GLU A 85 16.52 -11.22 10.01
N ARG A 86 15.41 -10.96 10.70
CA ARG A 86 14.79 -11.92 11.62
C ARG A 86 13.28 -11.95 11.39
N ARG A 87 12.73 -13.11 11.08
CA ARG A 87 11.28 -13.34 11.03
C ARG A 87 10.78 -13.72 12.42
N VAL A 88 9.70 -13.08 12.86
CA VAL A 88 9.13 -13.30 14.20
C VAL A 88 8.10 -14.42 14.13
N GLU A 89 8.51 -15.61 14.53
CA GLU A 89 7.68 -16.84 14.44
C GLU A 89 6.49 -16.82 15.41
N ASN A 90 6.61 -16.13 16.55
CA ASN A 90 5.57 -16.04 17.57
C ASN A 90 4.27 -15.36 17.08
N LEU A 91 4.35 -14.60 15.98
CA LEU A 91 3.20 -13.95 15.35
C LEU A 91 2.59 -14.80 14.22
N LEU A 92 3.25 -15.90 13.84
CA LEU A 92 2.76 -16.79 12.80
C LEU A 92 1.80 -17.83 13.38
N ARG A 93 0.84 -18.23 12.55
CA ARG A 93 0.04 -19.42 12.87
C ARG A 93 0.93 -20.64 12.87
N SER A 94 0.78 -21.49 13.89
CA SER A 94 1.45 -22.79 13.89
C SER A 94 0.95 -23.65 12.72
N GLU A 95 1.78 -24.55 12.23
CA GLU A 95 1.37 -25.48 11.15
C GLU A 95 0.14 -26.30 11.55
N ALA A 96 0.05 -26.72 12.81
CA ALA A 96 -1.11 -27.42 13.34
C ALA A 96 -2.39 -26.56 13.27
N ALA A 97 -2.29 -25.27 13.57
CA ALA A 97 -3.41 -24.34 13.49
C ALA A 97 -3.83 -24.08 12.03
N VAL A 98 -2.88 -23.95 11.11
CA VAL A 98 -3.15 -23.79 9.66
C VAL A 98 -3.82 -25.05 9.09
N GLN A 99 -3.39 -26.23 9.49
CA GLN A 99 -4.02 -27.50 9.10
C GLN A 99 -5.44 -27.59 9.66
N ALA A 100 -5.61 -27.26 10.93
CA ALA A 100 -6.93 -27.27 11.58
C ALA A 100 -7.90 -26.27 10.95
N ASP A 101 -7.45 -25.08 10.54
CA ASP A 101 -8.27 -24.09 9.81
C ASP A 101 -8.78 -24.63 8.45
N ARG A 102 -7.98 -25.45 7.77
CA ARG A 102 -8.37 -26.06 6.49
C ARG A 102 -9.47 -27.13 6.65
N VAL A 103 -9.47 -27.81 7.81
CA VAL A 103 -10.40 -28.92 8.11
C VAL A 103 -11.60 -28.42 8.91
N ALA A 104 -11.49 -27.27 9.58
CA ALA A 104 -12.56 -26.72 10.40
C ALA A 104 -13.80 -26.41 9.57
N SER A 105 -14.90 -27.03 9.93
CA SER A 105 -16.26 -26.67 9.50
C SER A 105 -16.99 -26.02 10.67
N PHE A 106 -18.10 -25.35 10.38
CA PHE A 106 -18.98 -24.78 11.43
C PHE A 106 -19.46 -25.82 12.46
N ALA A 107 -19.36 -27.12 12.12
CA ALA A 107 -19.74 -28.23 12.99
C ALA A 107 -18.63 -28.70 13.95
N THR A 108 -17.37 -28.32 13.69
CA THR A 108 -16.23 -28.76 14.56
C THR A 108 -15.42 -27.52 14.94
N PRO A 109 -15.70 -26.93 16.10
CA PRO A 109 -14.92 -25.77 16.57
C PRO A 109 -13.47 -26.16 16.85
N LEU A 110 -12.55 -25.26 16.51
CA LEU A 110 -11.12 -25.40 16.85
C LEU A 110 -10.95 -25.42 18.37
N SER A 111 -9.97 -26.17 18.86
CA SER A 111 -9.59 -26.07 20.26
C SER A 111 -9.08 -24.66 20.58
N ASP A 112 -9.36 -24.14 21.79
CA ASP A 112 -8.99 -22.78 22.22
C ASP A 112 -7.50 -22.48 22.03
N THR A 113 -6.64 -23.48 22.22
CA THR A 113 -5.19 -23.36 22.03
C THR A 113 -4.78 -23.12 20.58
N LEU A 114 -5.51 -23.66 19.61
CA LEU A 114 -5.25 -23.50 18.19
C LEU A 114 -5.98 -22.27 17.64
N ALA A 115 -7.19 -21.98 18.13
CA ALA A 115 -7.98 -20.83 17.68
C ALA A 115 -7.29 -19.50 17.93
N GLY A 116 -6.58 -19.35 19.08
CA GLY A 116 -5.91 -18.10 19.45
C GLY A 116 -4.51 -17.92 18.87
N SER A 117 -3.89 -18.96 18.31
CA SER A 117 -2.48 -18.87 17.87
C SER A 117 -2.32 -18.02 16.61
N GLY A 118 -1.42 -17.04 16.66
CA GLY A 118 -1.09 -16.19 15.51
C GLY A 118 -2.17 -15.20 15.08
N TYR A 119 -3.25 -15.04 15.86
CA TYR A 119 -4.26 -14.01 15.66
C TYR A 119 -4.05 -12.86 16.61
N LEU A 120 -4.21 -11.65 16.08
CA LEU A 120 -4.19 -10.39 16.83
C LEU A 120 -5.56 -9.74 16.75
N LEU A 121 -5.99 -9.16 17.86
CA LEU A 121 -7.21 -8.37 17.92
C LEU A 121 -6.90 -6.91 17.58
N THR A 122 -7.80 -6.29 16.82
CA THR A 122 -7.75 -4.87 16.49
C THR A 122 -8.63 -4.05 17.43
N GLY A 123 -8.49 -2.73 17.43
CA GLY A 123 -9.24 -1.82 18.28
C GLY A 123 -10.76 -1.85 18.05
N ASP A 124 -11.19 -2.20 16.84
CA ASP A 124 -12.59 -2.38 16.43
C ASP A 124 -13.09 -3.84 16.57
N ALA A 125 -12.42 -4.64 17.42
CA ALA A 125 -12.72 -6.07 17.64
C ALA A 125 -12.59 -6.95 16.38
N GLY A 126 -11.87 -6.50 15.37
CA GLY A 126 -11.48 -7.29 14.22
C GLY A 126 -10.36 -8.27 14.56
N ILE A 127 -10.14 -9.25 13.67
CA ILE A 127 -9.08 -10.26 13.81
C ILE A 127 -8.14 -10.20 12.61
N VAL A 128 -6.83 -10.10 12.87
CA VAL A 128 -5.80 -10.02 11.84
C VAL A 128 -4.63 -10.94 12.18
N GLN A 129 -3.96 -11.43 11.14
CA GLN A 129 -2.66 -12.08 11.23
C GLN A 129 -1.59 -11.13 10.72
N LEU A 130 -0.44 -11.09 11.39
CA LEU A 130 0.72 -10.33 10.96
C LEU A 130 1.91 -11.26 10.75
N ASP A 131 2.52 -11.18 9.56
CA ASP A 131 3.86 -11.69 9.32
C ASP A 131 4.83 -10.50 9.43
N VAL A 132 5.71 -10.56 10.42
CA VAL A 132 6.62 -9.47 10.75
C VAL A 132 8.05 -9.93 10.58
N ARG A 133 8.80 -9.20 9.75
CA ARG A 133 10.24 -9.38 9.57
C ARG A 133 10.95 -8.12 10.06
N VAL A 134 11.87 -8.32 10.95
CA VAL A 134 12.64 -7.25 11.59
C VAL A 134 14.06 -7.24 11.03
N PHE A 135 14.52 -6.07 10.67
CA PHE A 135 15.88 -5.82 10.21
C PHE A 135 16.60 -5.01 11.29
N TYR A 136 17.63 -5.59 11.88
CA TYR A 136 18.37 -4.98 12.97
C TYR A 136 19.87 -5.00 12.72
N LYS A 137 20.59 -4.11 13.38
CA LYS A 137 22.04 -4.05 13.42
C LYS A 137 22.54 -4.12 14.84
N VAL A 138 23.78 -4.57 15.02
CA VAL A 138 24.42 -4.60 16.34
C VAL A 138 25.15 -3.27 16.55
N THR A 139 24.65 -2.45 17.49
CA THR A 139 25.23 -1.15 17.82
C THR A 139 26.25 -1.24 18.96
N GLU A 140 25.93 -2.02 19.99
CA GLU A 140 26.79 -2.20 21.15
C GLU A 140 27.26 -3.67 21.27
N PRO A 141 28.44 -4.00 20.74
CA PRO A 141 28.95 -5.37 20.69
C PRO A 141 29.06 -6.05 22.04
N TYR A 142 29.47 -5.30 23.05
CA TYR A 142 29.66 -5.85 24.41
C TYR A 142 28.33 -6.28 25.03
N ALA A 143 27.31 -5.41 24.98
CA ALA A 143 25.97 -5.75 25.47
C ALA A 143 25.38 -6.94 24.69
N PHE A 144 25.57 -6.98 23.36
CA PHE A 144 25.11 -8.07 22.50
C PHE A 144 25.73 -9.42 22.90
N VAL A 145 27.05 -9.47 23.15
CA VAL A 145 27.74 -10.71 23.55
C VAL A 145 27.37 -11.12 24.98
N LEU A 146 27.27 -10.13 25.87
CA LEU A 146 26.91 -10.39 27.27
C LEU A 146 25.52 -11.01 27.40
N GLN A 147 24.57 -10.53 26.60
CA GLN A 147 23.20 -11.09 26.56
C GLN A 147 23.10 -12.38 25.73
N GLY A 148 24.02 -12.61 24.78
CA GLY A 148 24.20 -13.83 24.02
C GLY A 148 22.91 -14.45 23.51
N GLU A 149 22.56 -15.63 24.04
CA GLU A 149 21.37 -16.40 23.63
C GLU A 149 20.04 -15.69 23.92
N HIS A 150 20.03 -14.71 24.82
CA HIS A 150 18.81 -14.03 25.24
C HIS A 150 18.39 -12.91 24.28
N VAL A 151 19.29 -12.44 23.40
CA VAL A 151 19.02 -11.30 22.49
C VAL A 151 17.87 -11.62 21.56
N LEU A 152 17.89 -12.75 20.86
CA LEU A 152 16.86 -13.10 19.88
C LEU A 152 15.49 -13.37 20.52
N PRO A 153 15.37 -14.16 21.61
CA PRO A 153 14.09 -14.33 22.29
C PRO A 153 13.53 -13.03 22.88
N ALA A 154 14.40 -12.14 23.37
CA ALA A 154 13.98 -10.84 23.88
C ALA A 154 13.48 -9.93 22.76
N LEU A 155 14.18 -9.88 21.61
CA LEU A 155 13.74 -9.16 20.43
C LEU A 155 12.38 -9.66 19.95
N ASP A 156 12.19 -10.96 19.80
CA ASP A 156 10.93 -11.58 19.36
C ASP A 156 9.77 -11.17 20.30
N ARG A 157 9.99 -11.16 21.62
CA ARG A 157 8.99 -10.71 22.62
C ARG A 157 8.68 -9.22 22.51
N LEU A 158 9.71 -8.38 22.30
CA LEU A 158 9.53 -6.93 22.14
C LEU A 158 8.73 -6.62 20.87
N VAL A 159 9.04 -7.30 19.78
CA VAL A 159 8.32 -7.14 18.51
C VAL A 159 6.88 -7.60 18.66
N THR A 160 6.66 -8.79 19.23
CA THR A 160 5.31 -9.32 19.49
C THR A 160 4.50 -8.35 20.35
N ARG A 161 5.07 -7.86 21.45
CA ARG A 161 4.39 -6.87 22.31
C ARG A 161 4.09 -5.57 21.58
N SER A 162 5.01 -5.10 20.72
CA SER A 162 4.80 -3.88 19.94
C SER A 162 3.71 -4.07 18.89
N ALA A 163 3.69 -5.23 18.22
CA ALA A 163 2.65 -5.59 17.26
C ALA A 163 1.28 -5.67 17.92
N VAL A 164 1.16 -6.37 19.05
CA VAL A 164 -0.10 -6.46 19.81
C VAL A 164 -0.60 -5.09 20.26
N ALA A 165 0.29 -4.25 20.80
CA ALA A 165 -0.09 -2.90 21.27
C ALA A 165 -0.55 -2.01 20.10
N LEU A 166 0.11 -2.11 18.95
CA LEU A 166 -0.21 -1.34 17.75
C LEU A 166 -1.54 -1.80 17.13
N THR A 167 -1.78 -3.10 17.03
CA THR A 167 -3.04 -3.65 16.49
C THR A 167 -4.22 -3.32 17.39
N ALA A 168 -4.08 -3.47 18.71
CA ALA A 168 -5.13 -3.14 19.67
C ALA A 168 -5.51 -1.64 19.70
N ALA A 169 -4.62 -0.77 19.26
CA ALA A 169 -4.85 0.67 19.19
C ALA A 169 -5.41 1.17 17.84
N ARG A 170 -5.63 0.29 16.87
CA ARG A 170 -6.00 0.65 15.49
C ARG A 170 -7.14 -0.21 14.96
N ASP A 171 -7.88 0.37 14.03
CA ASP A 171 -8.93 -0.33 13.32
C ASP A 171 -8.36 -1.31 12.29
N LEU A 172 -9.12 -2.34 11.98
CA LEU A 172 -8.76 -3.41 11.04
C LEU A 172 -8.33 -2.86 9.67
N ASP A 173 -9.09 -1.90 9.13
CA ASP A 173 -8.81 -1.31 7.82
C ASP A 173 -7.43 -0.64 7.76
N THR A 174 -7.02 0.01 8.85
CA THR A 174 -5.69 0.66 8.95
C THR A 174 -4.55 -0.37 8.91
N ILE A 175 -4.79 -1.55 9.46
CA ILE A 175 -3.79 -2.64 9.50
C ILE A 175 -3.79 -3.43 8.19
N LEU A 176 -4.97 -3.63 7.57
CA LEU A 176 -5.11 -4.34 6.30
C LEU A 176 -4.48 -3.62 5.11
N VAL A 177 -4.12 -2.36 5.25
CA VAL A 177 -3.31 -1.63 4.25
C VAL A 177 -1.98 -2.35 3.93
N ALA A 178 -1.48 -3.16 4.86
CA ALA A 178 -0.29 -4.00 4.67
C ALA A 178 -0.54 -5.30 3.89
N ARG A 179 -1.76 -5.53 3.35
CA ARG A 179 -2.05 -6.68 2.48
C ARG A 179 -1.35 -6.58 1.13
N PRO A 180 -0.77 -7.69 0.64
CA PRO A 180 -0.10 -7.71 -0.66
C PRO A 180 -1.04 -7.35 -1.83
N GLU A 181 -2.32 -7.73 -1.76
CA GLU A 181 -3.31 -7.53 -2.81
C GLU A 181 -3.71 -6.06 -3.00
N LEU A 182 -3.49 -5.22 -1.99
CA LEU A 182 -3.77 -3.78 -2.05
C LEU A 182 -2.56 -2.93 -2.51
N ILE A 183 -1.45 -3.59 -2.87
CA ILE A 183 -0.26 -2.91 -3.38
C ILE A 183 -0.58 -2.33 -4.76
N GLY A 184 -0.76 -1.02 -4.84
CA GLY A 184 -1.02 -0.29 -6.09
C GLY A 184 -2.46 0.22 -6.27
N ALA A 185 -3.37 -0.09 -5.35
CA ALA A 185 -4.77 0.34 -5.48
C ALA A 185 -5.02 1.81 -5.11
N ASP A 186 -4.16 2.40 -4.27
CA ASP A 186 -4.32 3.78 -3.79
C ASP A 186 -2.97 4.39 -3.36
N ASN A 187 -2.69 5.63 -3.77
CA ASN A 187 -1.49 6.37 -3.34
C ASN A 187 -1.47 6.59 -1.82
N GLY A 188 -2.62 6.79 -1.18
CA GLY A 188 -2.74 6.92 0.26
C GLY A 188 -2.46 5.62 1.03
N ALA A 189 -2.64 4.45 0.40
CA ALA A 189 -2.34 3.16 1.02
C ALA A 189 -0.84 2.95 1.26
N ALA A 190 0.00 3.43 0.33
CA ALA A 190 1.45 3.36 0.48
C ALA A 190 1.94 4.18 1.69
N GLU A 191 1.43 5.39 1.85
CA GLU A 191 1.77 6.27 2.99
C GLU A 191 1.30 5.68 4.32
N ARG A 192 0.06 5.16 4.39
CA ARG A 192 -0.46 4.51 5.60
C ARG A 192 0.36 3.28 5.99
N ARG A 193 0.81 2.50 5.00
CA ARG A 193 1.69 1.34 5.22
C ARG A 193 3.04 1.75 5.78
N GLU A 194 3.63 2.81 5.24
CA GLU A 194 4.91 3.30 5.72
C GLU A 194 4.80 3.86 7.14
N ARG A 195 3.71 4.54 7.48
CA ARG A 195 3.42 4.97 8.86
C ARG A 195 3.30 3.78 9.81
N LEU A 196 2.59 2.71 9.40
CA LEU A 196 2.47 1.49 10.20
C LEU A 196 3.84 0.87 10.51
N ARG A 197 4.72 0.80 9.51
CA ARG A 197 6.11 0.30 9.67
C ARG A 197 6.93 1.22 10.58
N GLY A 198 6.86 2.52 10.36
CA GLY A 198 7.56 3.52 11.16
C GLY A 198 7.17 3.47 12.63
N ASP A 199 5.89 3.36 12.93
CA ASP A 199 5.39 3.27 14.30
C ASP A 199 5.84 1.97 15.00
N LEU A 200 5.92 0.85 14.27
CA LEU A 200 6.49 -0.38 14.81
C LEU A 200 7.98 -0.23 15.12
N VAL A 201 8.77 0.31 14.19
CA VAL A 201 10.20 0.56 14.41
C VAL A 201 10.39 1.45 15.63
N GLN A 202 9.66 2.56 15.71
CA GLN A 202 9.73 3.49 16.82
C GLN A 202 9.34 2.81 18.15
N GLY A 203 8.23 2.08 18.17
CA GLY A 203 7.76 1.39 19.36
C GLY A 203 8.74 0.33 19.88
N ILE A 204 9.41 -0.40 18.97
CA ILE A 204 10.43 -1.40 19.33
C ILE A 204 11.68 -0.70 19.86
N ASN A 205 12.19 0.32 19.17
CA ASN A 205 13.41 1.04 19.57
C ASN A 205 13.22 1.80 20.88
N GLN A 206 12.05 2.36 21.15
CA GLN A 206 11.74 2.95 22.46
C GLN A 206 11.85 1.93 23.60
N ARG A 207 11.38 0.72 23.40
CA ARG A 207 11.51 -0.36 24.41
C ARG A 207 12.93 -0.87 24.54
N LEU A 208 13.68 -0.96 23.44
CA LEU A 208 15.11 -1.27 23.47
C LEU A 208 15.88 -0.23 24.27
N ALA A 209 15.58 1.07 24.06
CA ALA A 209 16.18 2.17 24.83
C ALA A 209 15.83 2.09 26.33
N GLN A 210 14.59 1.73 26.68
CA GLN A 210 14.17 1.50 28.06
C GLN A 210 14.97 0.36 28.73
N LEU A 211 15.19 -0.74 28.00
CA LEU A 211 16.03 -1.84 28.51
C LEU A 211 17.49 -1.39 28.69
N THR A 212 18.02 -0.63 27.77
CA THR A 212 19.37 -0.08 27.89
C THR A 212 19.48 0.87 29.10
N ALA A 213 18.49 1.72 29.32
CA ALA A 213 18.45 2.60 30.51
C ALA A 213 18.38 1.84 31.84
N SER A 214 17.79 0.64 31.85
CA SER A 214 17.74 -0.24 33.02
C SER A 214 18.96 -1.16 33.17
N GLY A 215 19.99 -1.00 32.35
CA GLY A 215 21.21 -1.83 32.39
C GLY A 215 21.06 -3.21 31.71
N LEU A 216 19.93 -3.48 31.06
CA LEU A 216 19.62 -4.74 30.38
C LEU A 216 19.63 -4.58 28.85
N GLY A 217 20.43 -3.67 28.33
CA GLY A 217 20.54 -3.39 26.89
C GLY A 217 20.91 -4.64 26.09
N LEU A 218 20.24 -4.85 24.95
CA LEU A 218 20.52 -5.95 24.05
C LEU A 218 21.63 -5.65 23.03
N GLY A 219 22.10 -4.40 22.98
CA GLY A 219 23.14 -3.95 22.05
C GLY A 219 22.73 -3.94 20.58
N ILE A 220 21.44 -3.91 20.28
CA ILE A 220 20.88 -3.92 18.94
C ILE A 220 19.97 -2.70 18.70
N GLU A 221 19.83 -2.32 17.44
CA GLU A 221 18.91 -1.29 16.99
C GLU A 221 18.12 -1.80 15.78
N VAL A 222 16.81 -1.64 15.79
CA VAL A 222 15.95 -2.00 14.66
C VAL A 222 15.95 -0.86 13.64
N THR A 223 16.38 -1.17 12.43
CA THR A 223 16.46 -0.20 11.32
C THR A 223 15.21 -0.17 10.46
N ARG A 224 14.60 -1.34 10.26
CA ARG A 224 13.41 -1.51 9.43
C ARG A 224 12.57 -2.67 9.92
N VAL A 225 11.26 -2.55 9.69
CA VAL A 225 10.31 -3.65 9.90
C VAL A 225 9.47 -3.80 8.64
N ASP A 226 9.39 -5.00 8.11
CA ASP A 226 8.47 -5.36 7.05
C ASP A 226 7.28 -6.09 7.66
N VAL A 227 6.08 -5.62 7.33
CA VAL A 227 4.83 -6.17 7.85
C VAL A 227 3.96 -6.57 6.68
N GLN A 228 3.42 -7.77 6.75
CA GLN A 228 2.35 -8.24 5.88
C GLN A 228 1.16 -8.62 6.76
N SER A 229 0.00 -8.09 6.46
CA SER A 229 -1.25 -8.42 7.15
C SER A 229 -2.08 -9.37 6.29
N SER A 230 -2.78 -10.27 6.96
CA SER A 230 -3.73 -11.18 6.33
C SER A 230 -4.94 -11.38 7.23
N LEU A 231 -6.05 -11.76 6.63
CA LEU A 231 -7.26 -12.13 7.34
C LEU A 231 -7.29 -13.65 7.60
N PRO A 232 -7.95 -14.11 8.66
CA PRO A 232 -8.28 -15.51 8.83
C PRO A 232 -9.03 -16.05 7.61
N GLY A 233 -8.74 -17.29 7.20
CA GLY A 233 -9.35 -17.90 6.02
C GLY A 233 -10.88 -17.75 5.92
N PRO A 234 -11.65 -18.03 6.99
CA PRO A 234 -13.09 -17.85 6.97
C PRO A 234 -13.57 -16.41 6.75
N ALA A 235 -12.80 -15.43 7.20
CA ALA A 235 -13.14 -14.01 7.09
C ALA A 235 -12.80 -13.41 5.71
N VAL A 236 -11.92 -14.04 4.93
CA VAL A 236 -11.46 -13.52 3.62
C VAL A 236 -12.61 -13.33 2.66
N ASN A 237 -13.50 -14.31 2.55
CA ASN A 237 -14.63 -14.26 1.61
C ASN A 237 -15.64 -13.17 2.01
N ALA A 238 -15.93 -13.03 3.32
CA ALA A 238 -16.84 -12.01 3.82
C ALA A 238 -16.26 -10.60 3.59
N PHE A 239 -14.98 -10.41 3.87
CA PHE A 239 -14.29 -9.14 3.63
C PHE A 239 -14.25 -8.77 2.15
N ASN A 240 -13.92 -9.72 1.27
CA ASN A 240 -13.90 -9.49 -0.18
C ASN A 240 -15.31 -9.16 -0.70
N ALA A 241 -16.35 -9.77 -0.16
CA ALA A 241 -17.73 -9.45 -0.51
C ALA A 241 -18.10 -8.00 -0.12
N VAL A 242 -17.72 -7.56 1.08
CA VAL A 242 -17.91 -6.17 1.53
C VAL A 242 -17.14 -5.20 0.65
N LEU A 243 -15.87 -5.49 0.35
CA LEU A 243 -15.04 -4.65 -0.53
C LEU A 243 -15.65 -4.53 -1.94
N THR A 244 -16.11 -5.65 -2.50
CA THR A 244 -16.77 -5.67 -3.81
C THR A 244 -18.07 -4.87 -3.79
N ALA A 245 -18.88 -5.02 -2.75
CA ALA A 245 -20.12 -4.26 -2.59
C ALA A 245 -19.86 -2.75 -2.45
N SER A 246 -18.83 -2.36 -1.68
CA SER A 246 -18.42 -0.96 -1.57
C SER A 246 -17.98 -0.37 -2.91
N GLN A 247 -17.11 -1.08 -3.65
CA GLN A 247 -16.69 -0.65 -4.98
C GLN A 247 -17.86 -0.54 -5.98
N GLN A 248 -18.83 -1.46 -5.91
CA GLN A 248 -20.03 -1.39 -6.73
C GLN A 248 -20.90 -0.18 -6.36
N ALA A 249 -21.05 0.11 -5.07
CA ALA A 249 -21.78 1.28 -4.60
C ALA A 249 -21.11 2.58 -5.07
N ASP A 250 -19.80 2.71 -4.93
CA ASP A 250 -19.06 3.89 -5.38
C ASP A 250 -19.19 4.09 -6.90
N LYS A 251 -19.09 3.02 -7.67
CA LYS A 251 -19.29 3.04 -9.12
C LYS A 251 -20.74 3.45 -9.47
N ALA A 252 -21.73 2.93 -8.75
CA ALA A 252 -23.13 3.31 -8.97
C ALA A 252 -23.38 4.79 -8.69
N VAL A 253 -22.81 5.32 -7.59
CA VAL A 253 -22.87 6.75 -7.26
C VAL A 253 -22.18 7.61 -8.33
N ALA A 254 -21.01 7.23 -8.79
CA ALA A 254 -20.30 7.94 -9.86
C ALA A 254 -21.09 7.95 -11.17
N ASN A 255 -21.66 6.82 -11.57
CA ASN A 255 -22.50 6.72 -12.75
C ASN A 255 -23.76 7.59 -12.62
N ALA A 256 -24.46 7.52 -11.48
CA ALA A 256 -25.65 8.34 -11.23
C ALA A 256 -25.35 9.85 -11.28
N ARG A 257 -24.19 10.29 -10.77
CA ARG A 257 -23.74 11.69 -10.90
C ARG A 257 -23.51 12.09 -12.37
N THR A 258 -22.81 11.23 -13.10
CA THR A 258 -22.55 11.47 -14.55
C THR A 258 -23.86 11.53 -15.34
N ASP A 259 -24.82 10.66 -15.04
CA ASP A 259 -26.11 10.64 -15.72
C ASP A 259 -26.95 11.89 -15.36
N ALA A 260 -26.92 12.33 -14.10
CA ALA A 260 -27.56 13.58 -13.67
C ALA A 260 -26.97 14.80 -14.36
N GLU A 261 -25.63 14.86 -14.50
CA GLU A 261 -24.96 15.94 -15.24
C GLU A 261 -25.34 15.95 -16.72
N LYS A 262 -25.35 14.77 -17.38
CA LYS A 262 -25.79 14.64 -18.78
C LYS A 262 -27.23 15.07 -18.95
N LEU A 263 -28.12 14.64 -18.06
CA LEU A 263 -29.53 15.03 -18.13
C LEU A 263 -29.70 16.55 -17.98
N THR A 264 -29.00 17.15 -17.03
CA THR A 264 -29.03 18.61 -16.83
C THR A 264 -28.48 19.35 -18.03
N GLN A 265 -27.37 18.88 -18.61
CA GLN A 265 -26.80 19.45 -19.82
C GLN A 265 -27.75 19.35 -21.03
N THR A 266 -28.38 18.18 -21.20
CA THR A 266 -29.35 17.96 -22.30
C THR A 266 -30.58 18.85 -22.12
N ALA A 267 -31.09 19.00 -20.91
CA ALA A 267 -32.21 19.89 -20.64
C ALA A 267 -31.89 21.35 -20.89
N ASN A 268 -30.70 21.83 -20.53
CA ASN A 268 -30.25 23.17 -20.81
C ASN A 268 -30.09 23.42 -22.33
N GLN A 269 -29.47 22.45 -23.04
CA GLN A 269 -29.34 22.56 -24.50
C GLN A 269 -30.71 22.58 -25.20
N GLU A 270 -31.67 21.81 -24.74
CA GLU A 270 -33.01 21.80 -25.30
C GLU A 270 -33.75 23.11 -24.99
N ALA A 271 -33.63 23.66 -23.78
CA ALA A 271 -34.18 24.95 -23.42
C ALA A 271 -33.58 26.08 -24.30
N ASP A 272 -32.25 26.11 -24.45
CA ASP A 272 -31.57 27.10 -25.31
C ASP A 272 -32.02 26.95 -26.76
N ARG A 273 -32.16 25.73 -27.26
CA ARG A 273 -32.66 25.46 -28.62
C ARG A 273 -34.08 26.02 -28.82
N GLN A 274 -34.98 25.77 -27.86
CA GLN A 274 -36.36 26.25 -27.90
C GLN A 274 -36.41 27.78 -27.90
N VAL A 275 -35.61 28.44 -27.08
CA VAL A 275 -35.50 29.89 -27.03
C VAL A 275 -34.98 30.46 -28.37
N GLN A 276 -33.94 29.84 -28.95
CA GLN A 276 -33.39 30.25 -30.22
C GLN A 276 -34.41 30.09 -31.38
N VAL A 277 -35.12 28.94 -31.40
CA VAL A 277 -36.18 28.71 -32.39
C VAL A 277 -37.31 29.74 -32.24
N ALA A 278 -37.75 30.06 -31.02
CA ALA A 278 -38.77 31.07 -30.77
C ALA A 278 -38.30 32.48 -31.22
N HIS A 279 -37.05 32.83 -30.92
CA HIS A 279 -36.47 34.10 -31.41
C HIS A 279 -36.38 34.18 -32.94
N ALA A 280 -35.95 33.07 -33.58
CA ALA A 280 -35.90 33.01 -35.05
C ALA A 280 -37.30 33.19 -35.66
N GLN A 281 -38.31 32.48 -35.13
CA GLN A 281 -39.70 32.64 -35.59
C GLN A 281 -40.26 34.05 -35.34
N ALA A 282 -39.94 34.64 -34.17
CA ALA A 282 -40.34 36.00 -33.88
C ALA A 282 -39.71 37.02 -34.88
N SER A 283 -38.41 36.90 -35.16
CA SER A 283 -37.72 37.77 -36.12
C SER A 283 -38.23 37.57 -37.54
N GLU A 284 -38.51 36.33 -37.95
CA GLU A 284 -39.13 36.04 -39.27
C GLU A 284 -40.51 36.66 -39.40
N ARG A 285 -41.37 36.53 -38.38
CA ARG A 285 -42.69 37.15 -38.36
C ARG A 285 -42.58 38.67 -38.42
N LEU A 286 -41.65 39.28 -37.70
CA LEU A 286 -41.42 40.69 -37.66
C LEU A 286 -40.95 41.20 -39.05
N ALA A 287 -39.98 40.53 -39.64
CA ALA A 287 -39.48 40.83 -40.99
C ALA A 287 -40.58 40.71 -42.09
N SER A 288 -41.38 39.61 -41.97
CA SER A 288 -42.51 39.41 -42.86
C SER A 288 -43.57 40.51 -42.72
N ALA A 289 -43.91 40.88 -41.48
CA ALA A 289 -44.85 41.96 -41.23
C ALA A 289 -44.33 43.36 -41.76
N GLN A 290 -43.05 43.62 -41.52
CA GLN A 290 -42.38 44.86 -42.08
C GLN A 290 -42.38 44.84 -43.57
N ALA A 291 -42.07 43.74 -44.25
CA ALA A 291 -42.12 43.64 -45.71
C ALA A 291 -43.54 43.86 -46.25
N GLN A 292 -44.53 43.23 -45.58
CA GLN A 292 -45.95 43.47 -46.00
C GLN A 292 -46.38 44.90 -45.77
N THR A 293 -46.00 45.52 -44.64
CA THR A 293 -46.30 46.90 -44.33
C THR A 293 -45.66 47.90 -45.41
N ALA A 294 -44.37 47.62 -45.72
CA ALA A 294 -43.69 48.40 -46.75
C ALA A 294 -44.36 48.26 -48.11
N THR A 295 -44.83 47.07 -48.48
CA THR A 295 -45.57 46.80 -49.68
C THR A 295 -46.89 47.58 -49.68
N VAL A 296 -47.65 47.54 -48.60
CA VAL A 296 -48.90 48.31 -48.47
C VAL A 296 -48.64 49.80 -48.52
N ALA A 297 -47.59 50.30 -47.86
CA ALA A 297 -47.22 51.74 -47.92
C ALA A 297 -46.81 52.16 -49.29
N SER A 298 -46.08 51.35 -50.03
CA SER A 298 -45.71 51.66 -51.43
C SER A 298 -46.93 51.65 -52.35
N LEU A 299 -47.88 50.77 -52.14
CA LEU A 299 -49.15 50.72 -52.90
C LEU A 299 -50.07 51.89 -52.58
N ALA A 300 -50.07 52.39 -51.34
CA ALA A 300 -50.84 53.58 -50.95
C ALA A 300 -50.33 54.87 -51.59
N GLN A 301 -49.11 54.95 -52.05
CA GLN A 301 -48.50 56.04 -52.75
C GLN A 301 -48.84 56.05 -54.26
N VAL A 302 -49.30 54.90 -54.78
CA VAL A 302 -49.70 54.79 -56.23
C VAL A 302 -51.15 55.19 -56.37
N ASN A 303 -51.40 56.37 -56.92
CA ASN A 303 -52.73 56.95 -57.13
C ASN A 303 -53.40 56.35 -58.40
N ASP A 304 -53.59 55.01 -58.40
CA ASP A 304 -54.28 54.31 -59.50
C ASP A 304 -55.68 53.86 -59.04
N PRO A 305 -56.79 54.48 -59.57
CA PRO A 305 -58.14 54.11 -59.15
C PRO A 305 -58.59 52.72 -59.48
N GLY A 306 -57.81 51.95 -60.28
CA GLY A 306 -58.05 50.53 -60.60
C GLY A 306 -57.26 49.55 -59.78
N LEU A 307 -56.30 49.94 -58.92
CA LEU A 307 -55.36 49.10 -58.19
C LEU A 307 -56.07 48.21 -57.17
N LEU A 308 -57.00 48.79 -56.42
CA LEU A 308 -57.76 48.06 -55.40
C LEU A 308 -58.57 46.89 -56.00
N LEU A 309 -59.18 47.19 -57.21
CA LEU A 309 -59.94 46.15 -57.88
C LEU A 309 -59.07 45.02 -58.44
N ARG A 310 -57.84 45.30 -58.90
CA ARG A 310 -56.87 44.29 -59.36
C ARG A 310 -56.39 43.48 -58.24
N LEU A 311 -56.00 44.02 -57.10
CA LEU A 311 -55.56 43.36 -55.92
C LEU A 311 -56.67 42.46 -55.31
N TYR A 312 -57.88 42.93 -55.29
CA TYR A 312 -59.05 42.19 -54.86
C TYR A 312 -59.26 40.95 -55.77
N ARG A 313 -59.20 41.13 -57.08
CA ARG A 313 -59.36 40.02 -58.06
C ARG A 313 -58.22 38.99 -57.95
N GLU A 314 -57.02 39.44 -57.67
CA GLU A 314 -55.87 38.56 -57.53
C GLU A 314 -55.90 37.75 -56.23
N ARG A 315 -56.36 38.33 -55.10
CA ARG A 315 -56.40 37.68 -53.80
C ARG A 315 -57.68 36.87 -53.59
N LEU A 316 -58.78 37.20 -54.23
CA LEU A 316 -60.08 36.55 -54.11
C LEU A 316 -59.95 35.01 -54.34
N PRO A 317 -59.29 34.49 -55.39
CA PRO A 317 -59.15 33.07 -55.60
C PRO A 317 -58.37 32.36 -54.50
N LYS A 318 -57.34 33.05 -53.91
CA LYS A 318 -56.53 32.46 -52.79
C LYS A 318 -57.34 32.35 -51.48
N ILE A 319 -58.18 33.37 -51.25
CA ILE A 319 -59.06 33.39 -50.06
C ILE A 319 -60.15 32.31 -50.19
N LEU A 320 -60.79 32.25 -51.39
CA LEU A 320 -61.82 31.28 -51.71
C LEU A 320 -61.28 29.85 -51.70
N GLY A 321 -60.03 29.65 -52.11
CA GLY A 321 -59.38 28.31 -52.05
C GLY A 321 -59.09 27.84 -50.62
N GLN A 322 -59.06 28.68 -49.59
CA GLN A 322 -58.93 28.36 -48.20
C GLN A 322 -60.26 28.25 -47.45
N ALA A 323 -61.36 28.60 -48.06
CA ALA A 323 -62.69 28.47 -47.49
C ALA A 323 -63.23 27.08 -47.69
N GLY A 324 -63.67 26.46 -46.59
CA GLY A 324 -64.21 25.07 -46.60
C GLY A 324 -65.49 24.88 -47.41
N SER A 325 -66.24 25.96 -47.70
CA SER A 325 -67.36 26.00 -48.62
C SER A 325 -67.56 27.43 -49.20
N VAL A 326 -67.92 27.58 -50.48
CA VAL A 326 -68.20 28.85 -51.11
C VAL A 326 -69.59 28.74 -51.71
N THR A 327 -70.52 29.60 -51.23
CA THR A 327 -71.86 29.69 -51.74
C THR A 327 -71.96 30.96 -52.51
N THR A 328 -72.28 30.92 -53.82
CA THR A 328 -72.54 32.08 -54.66
C THR A 328 -74.04 32.44 -54.65
N VAL A 329 -74.35 33.62 -54.26
CA VAL A 329 -75.75 34.12 -54.25
C VAL A 329 -75.94 35.09 -55.40
N ASP A 330 -77.03 34.94 -56.14
CA ASP A 330 -77.42 35.87 -57.17
C ASP A 330 -77.95 37.21 -56.54
N PRO A 331 -77.39 38.40 -56.83
CA PRO A 331 -77.79 39.66 -56.22
C PRO A 331 -79.22 40.10 -56.54
N LYS A 332 -79.96 39.36 -57.37
CA LYS A 332 -81.34 39.60 -57.71
C LYS A 332 -82.33 38.71 -56.94
N ASP A 333 -81.85 37.81 -56.11
CA ASP A 333 -82.72 36.90 -55.33
C ASP A 333 -82.91 37.48 -53.94
N ASP A 334 -84.11 37.98 -53.61
CA ASP A 334 -84.49 38.56 -52.33
C ASP A 334 -84.76 37.47 -51.22
N SER A 335 -84.42 36.25 -51.48
CA SER A 335 -84.50 35.13 -50.47
C SER A 335 -83.54 35.37 -49.30
N ARG A 336 -84.05 35.30 -48.07
CA ARG A 336 -83.22 35.44 -46.87
C ARG A 336 -82.23 34.29 -46.74
N LEU A 337 -80.95 34.61 -46.90
CA LEU A 337 -79.90 33.64 -46.71
C LEU A 337 -79.64 33.41 -45.20
N ILE A 338 -79.91 32.24 -44.73
CA ILE A 338 -79.53 31.87 -43.40
C ILE A 338 -78.23 31.12 -43.55
N ILE A 339 -77.13 31.73 -43.07
CA ILE A 339 -75.81 31.13 -42.98
C ILE A 339 -75.76 30.36 -41.66
N GLN A 340 -75.86 29.04 -41.68
CA GLN A 340 -75.61 28.24 -40.56
C GLN A 340 -74.10 28.06 -40.39
N GLY A 341 -73.55 28.60 -39.32
CA GLY A 341 -72.16 28.31 -38.93
C GLY A 341 -71.98 26.86 -38.64
N ALA A 342 -70.94 26.24 -39.19
CA ALA A 342 -70.53 24.89 -38.78
C ALA A 342 -70.05 24.90 -37.35
N GLU A 343 -70.74 24.17 -36.44
CA GLU A 343 -70.22 23.83 -35.14
C GLU A 343 -68.94 23.03 -35.25
N GLN A 344 -67.88 23.45 -34.53
CA GLN A 344 -66.63 22.71 -34.36
C GLN A 344 -66.82 21.59 -33.34
#